data_bcc9f9d8c4cd138db15c2337475ab005
#
_entry.id   bcc9f9d8c4cd138db15c2337475ab005
#
_cell.length_a   1.000
_cell.length_b   1.000
_cell.length_c   1.000
_cell.angle_alpha   90.00
_cell.angle_beta   90.00
_cell.angle_gamma   90.00
#
_symmetry.space_group_name_H-M   'P 1'
#
loop_
_entity.id
_entity.type
_entity.pdbx_description
1 polymer ?
#
loop_
_entity_poly.entity_id
_entity_poly.type
_entity_poly.pdbx_seq_one_letter_code
_entity_poly.pdbx_strand_id
1 'polypeptide(L)'
;MLSKGTAGSDGSTAYAQGGVCAALAPTDSPQKHAHDTLLAGSHVNDPVVVDVVCQEGPELVLELAEFGAQFTRMSAYDDNASDEQFHLCTEGGHSQPRVVHAQDATGAEISRALLERVKSHPNITLHDRHAAVALVTSPDRSAVAGIDCLAFDDDEHSTTTLGKPVRFAAPCVCLATGGCGQIYPITTNPAGSTGDGVALATALGAVTDGMEFVQFHPTALAAPPPPGEKPTGRAFLVSEAVRGAGAKLVDANGDAVCRGGMGDLAPRDQVARDIYAAITRQMSDSPAAPQHVFLDAQAVEASGPKGKGGFALKFPTIDAELRRRGIDVSRGDLIPVAPACHYQCGGVCTDLDGRVLGTTSLRVTNMGRTRKSKQRRSRSRSAGRRASGEERAPERVLVHAHGPSSHHRHAQPIAGLFAAGECSSTGLHGANRLASNSLLEGLVFGKRAADAAKLHLKMVRAEGVDVGELALDAPWPFGFDVEACPGEVDVAKAVEESAMQVTAELQALMMSHCGIVRTTRGLLRAAEGVQELGIRLSEIRASGGAVASRVLALVECEFLHAYAREVVNAALHRRENRGLHYNVDHCGDQTEGLEVARSEVVS
;
A
#
# COMPACT_ATOMS: atom_id res chain seq x y z
N MET A 1 14.77 13.30 0.99
CA MET A 1 13.54 12.54 1.28
C MET A 1 12.38 13.51 1.18
N LEU A 2 11.32 13.13 0.46
CA LEU A 2 10.14 13.97 0.23
C LEU A 2 8.93 13.34 0.92
N SER A 3 8.09 14.12 1.57
CA SER A 3 6.82 13.71 2.16
C SER A 3 5.70 14.64 1.72
N LYS A 4 4.58 14.08 1.24
CA LYS A 4 3.41 14.87 0.84
C LYS A 4 2.77 15.61 2.03
N GLY A 5 2.73 14.96 3.18
CA GLY A 5 2.34 15.55 4.47
C GLY A 5 3.54 15.70 5.39
N THR A 6 3.30 15.68 6.69
CA THR A 6 4.34 15.70 7.73
C THR A 6 4.91 14.28 7.90
N ALA A 7 6.21 14.12 7.70
CA ALA A 7 6.87 12.83 7.82
C ALA A 7 6.73 12.27 9.25
N GLY A 8 6.40 10.99 9.35
CA GLY A 8 6.23 10.27 10.62
C GLY A 8 4.85 10.38 11.24
N SER A 9 3.97 11.31 10.80
CA SER A 9 2.61 11.46 11.34
C SER A 9 1.50 11.19 10.30
N ASP A 10 1.68 11.63 9.06
CA ASP A 10 0.58 11.64 8.08
C ASP A 10 0.54 10.39 7.19
N GLY A 11 1.52 9.49 7.34
CA GLY A 11 1.54 8.21 6.64
C GLY A 11 0.78 7.09 7.35
N SER A 12 0.38 6.05 6.61
CA SER A 12 -0.35 4.88 7.15
C SER A 12 0.40 4.17 8.27
N THR A 13 1.74 4.17 8.24
CA THR A 13 2.58 3.52 9.26
C THR A 13 2.30 4.08 10.66
N ALA A 14 2.12 5.40 10.81
CA ALA A 14 1.86 6.02 12.12
C ALA A 14 0.57 5.49 12.79
N TYR A 15 -0.35 4.93 12.01
CA TYR A 15 -1.63 4.42 12.48
C TYR A 15 -1.68 2.89 12.58
N ALA A 16 -0.58 2.19 12.29
CA ALA A 16 -0.52 0.73 12.38
C ALA A 16 -0.53 0.28 13.85
N GLN A 17 -1.61 -0.36 14.27
CA GLN A 17 -1.86 -0.79 15.65
C GLN A 17 -1.28 -2.18 15.97
N GLY A 18 -1.28 -3.09 14.99
CA GLY A 18 -0.83 -4.48 15.16
C GLY A 18 0.66 -4.56 15.46
N GLY A 19 1.44 -5.13 14.53
CA GLY A 19 2.88 -5.26 14.73
C GLY A 19 3.64 -5.50 13.45
N VAL A 20 4.84 -6.00 13.59
CA VAL A 20 5.71 -6.47 12.51
C VAL A 20 6.07 -7.93 12.73
N CYS A 21 5.93 -8.77 11.70
CA CYS A 21 6.24 -10.19 11.81
C CYS A 21 7.75 -10.43 11.89
N ALA A 22 8.15 -11.29 12.82
CA ALA A 22 9.52 -11.81 12.88
C ALA A 22 9.53 -13.17 13.57
N ALA A 23 10.11 -14.19 12.95
CA ALA A 23 10.24 -15.53 13.51
C ALA A 23 11.37 -15.56 14.55
N LEU A 24 11.12 -14.99 15.74
CA LEU A 24 12.09 -14.86 16.85
C LEU A 24 11.88 -15.88 17.95
N ALA A 25 10.71 -16.51 18.05
CA ALA A 25 10.44 -17.52 19.07
C ALA A 25 11.21 -18.82 18.78
N PRO A 26 11.71 -19.54 19.80
CA PRO A 26 12.37 -20.85 19.60
C PRO A 26 11.47 -21.91 18.93
N THR A 27 10.15 -21.76 19.03
CA THR A 27 9.17 -22.66 18.43
C THR A 27 8.81 -22.28 16.99
N ASP A 28 9.24 -21.10 16.52
CA ASP A 28 8.96 -20.57 15.18
C ASP A 28 10.18 -20.71 14.26
N SER A 29 9.97 -20.43 12.97
CA SER A 29 11.05 -20.38 11.98
C SER A 29 10.61 -19.59 10.74
N PRO A 30 11.57 -19.07 9.93
CA PRO A 30 11.28 -18.47 8.63
C PRO A 30 10.43 -19.36 7.73
N GLN A 31 10.62 -20.69 7.77
CA GLN A 31 9.86 -21.65 6.96
C GLN A 31 8.39 -21.75 7.39
N LYS A 32 8.10 -21.71 8.70
CA LYS A 32 6.72 -21.66 9.21
C LYS A 32 6.05 -20.34 8.85
N HIS A 33 6.79 -19.22 8.96
CA HIS A 33 6.30 -17.91 8.53
C HIS A 33 6.02 -17.88 7.03
N ALA A 34 6.91 -18.43 6.19
CA ALA A 34 6.71 -18.56 4.76
C ALA A 34 5.48 -19.40 4.43
N HIS A 35 5.28 -20.52 5.11
CA HIS A 35 4.10 -21.37 4.94
C HIS A 35 2.79 -20.60 5.21
N ASP A 36 2.70 -19.90 6.35
CA ASP A 36 1.52 -19.11 6.69
C ASP A 36 1.27 -17.98 5.66
N THR A 37 2.35 -17.35 5.17
CA THR A 37 2.29 -16.29 4.15
C THR A 37 1.73 -16.85 2.82
N LEU A 38 2.20 -18.02 2.37
CA LEU A 38 1.71 -18.68 1.16
C LEU A 38 0.24 -19.08 1.27
N LEU A 39 -0.18 -19.61 2.42
CA LEU A 39 -1.58 -19.96 2.68
C LEU A 39 -2.47 -18.72 2.64
N ALA A 40 -2.09 -17.65 3.36
CA ALA A 40 -2.85 -16.39 3.38
C ALA A 40 -3.00 -15.80 1.98
N GLY A 41 -1.94 -15.83 1.18
CA GLY A 41 -1.92 -15.32 -0.19
C GLY A 41 -2.58 -16.25 -1.22
N SER A 42 -3.25 -17.33 -0.77
CA SER A 42 -3.93 -18.32 -1.63
C SER A 42 -3.00 -18.96 -2.67
N HIS A 43 -1.72 -19.09 -2.34
CA HIS A 43 -0.65 -19.64 -3.21
C HIS A 43 -0.48 -18.87 -4.54
N VAL A 44 -0.85 -17.59 -4.58
CA VAL A 44 -0.58 -16.68 -5.72
C VAL A 44 0.75 -15.94 -5.52
N ASN A 45 1.29 -16.00 -4.32
CA ASN A 45 2.57 -15.41 -3.94
C ASN A 45 3.73 -15.90 -4.83
N ASP A 46 4.80 -15.08 -4.95
CA ASP A 46 6.09 -15.56 -5.43
C ASP A 46 6.84 -16.26 -4.26
N PRO A 47 7.07 -17.59 -4.32
CA PRO A 47 7.70 -18.32 -3.24
C PRO A 47 9.13 -17.85 -2.93
N VAL A 48 9.85 -17.33 -3.93
CA VAL A 48 11.22 -16.82 -3.75
C VAL A 48 11.19 -15.52 -2.94
N VAL A 49 10.25 -14.64 -3.25
CA VAL A 49 10.06 -13.39 -2.49
C VAL A 49 9.63 -13.69 -1.06
N VAL A 50 8.71 -14.63 -0.87
CA VAL A 50 8.25 -15.05 0.46
C VAL A 50 9.43 -15.58 1.29
N ASP A 51 10.27 -16.43 0.70
CA ASP A 51 11.44 -16.99 1.38
C ASP A 51 12.43 -15.87 1.78
N VAL A 52 12.75 -14.96 0.86
CA VAL A 52 13.64 -13.80 1.10
C VAL A 52 13.13 -12.95 2.26
N VAL A 53 11.84 -12.57 2.25
CA VAL A 53 11.29 -11.69 3.30
C VAL A 53 11.27 -12.39 4.65
N CYS A 54 10.89 -13.66 4.70
CA CYS A 54 10.84 -14.41 5.96
C CYS A 54 12.24 -14.69 6.54
N GLN A 55 13.27 -14.81 5.69
CA GLN A 55 14.65 -15.03 6.14
C GLN A 55 15.34 -13.74 6.58
N GLU A 56 15.21 -12.65 5.83
CA GLU A 56 15.89 -11.37 6.12
C GLU A 56 15.15 -10.56 7.20
N GLY A 57 13.84 -10.77 7.32
CA GLY A 57 12.97 -9.99 8.20
C GLY A 57 13.35 -9.95 9.66
N PRO A 58 13.64 -11.10 10.32
CA PRO A 58 13.96 -11.12 11.75
C PRO A 58 15.15 -10.23 12.12
N GLU A 59 16.22 -10.23 11.32
CA GLU A 59 17.40 -9.38 11.54
C GLU A 59 17.04 -7.89 11.46
N LEU A 60 16.23 -7.50 10.46
CA LEU A 60 15.81 -6.10 10.28
C LEU A 60 14.88 -5.61 11.39
N VAL A 61 14.06 -6.49 11.97
CA VAL A 61 13.24 -6.13 13.14
C VAL A 61 14.12 -5.93 14.38
N LEU A 62 15.18 -6.70 14.55
CA LEU A 62 16.17 -6.48 15.62
C LEU A 62 16.92 -5.16 15.40
N GLU A 63 17.29 -4.84 14.14
CA GLU A 63 17.94 -3.56 13.79
C GLU A 63 17.04 -2.35 14.13
N LEU A 64 15.70 -2.46 14.00
CA LEU A 64 14.78 -1.41 14.47
C LEU A 64 14.90 -1.16 15.98
N ALA A 65 15.06 -2.21 16.79
CA ALA A 65 15.28 -2.06 18.22
C ALA A 65 16.63 -1.39 18.51
N GLU A 66 17.68 -1.71 17.73
CA GLU A 66 18.98 -1.04 17.81
C GLU A 66 18.90 0.44 17.39
N PHE A 67 17.99 0.79 16.46
CA PHE A 67 17.68 2.17 16.11
C PHE A 67 16.84 2.91 17.15
N GLY A 68 16.46 2.23 18.25
CA GLY A 68 15.78 2.79 19.39
C GLY A 68 14.27 2.59 19.40
N ALA A 69 13.73 1.69 18.59
CA ALA A 69 12.32 1.30 18.69
C ALA A 69 12.06 0.50 19.98
N GLN A 70 11.10 0.94 20.77
CA GLN A 70 10.76 0.38 22.07
C GLN A 70 9.61 -0.62 21.94
N PHE A 71 9.94 -1.85 21.57
CA PHE A 71 8.96 -2.93 21.51
C PHE A 71 8.62 -3.46 22.91
N THR A 72 7.38 -3.93 23.06
CA THR A 72 6.88 -4.51 24.31
C THR A 72 7.69 -5.76 24.68
N ARG A 73 8.12 -5.83 25.94
CA ARG A 73 8.91 -6.94 26.49
C ARG A 73 8.04 -7.91 27.27
N MET A 74 8.50 -9.14 27.41
CA MET A 74 7.79 -10.18 28.19
C MET A 74 7.58 -9.78 29.64
N SER A 75 8.53 -9.06 30.26
CA SER A 75 8.45 -8.53 31.62
C SER A 75 7.24 -7.60 31.86
N ALA A 76 6.65 -7.01 30.81
CA ALA A 76 5.42 -6.23 30.94
C ALA A 76 4.19 -7.09 31.32
N TYR A 77 4.27 -8.42 31.14
CA TYR A 77 3.17 -9.36 31.37
C TYR A 77 3.53 -10.50 32.35
N ASP A 78 4.82 -10.73 32.61
CA ASP A 78 5.33 -11.75 33.51
C ASP A 78 6.56 -11.21 34.27
N ASP A 79 6.40 -10.93 35.56
CA ASP A 79 7.45 -10.39 36.45
C ASP A 79 8.69 -11.30 36.56
N ASN A 80 8.58 -12.58 36.15
CA ASN A 80 9.69 -13.52 36.14
C ASN A 80 10.38 -13.64 34.78
N ALA A 81 9.86 -12.99 33.74
CA ALA A 81 10.44 -13.04 32.40
C ALA A 81 11.62 -12.07 32.24
N SER A 82 12.52 -12.41 31.31
CA SER A 82 13.65 -11.54 30.98
C SER A 82 13.21 -10.29 30.21
N ASP A 83 13.77 -9.14 30.58
CA ASP A 83 13.63 -7.88 29.84
C ASP A 83 14.27 -7.94 28.44
N GLU A 84 15.05 -8.96 28.14
CA GLU A 84 15.66 -9.12 26.82
C GLU A 84 14.69 -9.72 25.79
N GLN A 85 13.61 -10.39 26.24
CA GLN A 85 12.68 -11.08 25.35
C GLN A 85 11.52 -10.17 24.95
N PHE A 86 11.23 -10.10 23.63
CA PHE A 86 10.01 -9.46 23.12
C PHE A 86 8.77 -10.28 23.49
N HIS A 87 7.71 -9.58 23.86
CA HIS A 87 6.39 -10.18 23.86
C HIS A 87 5.91 -10.33 22.42
N LEU A 88 5.44 -11.53 22.05
CA LEU A 88 4.99 -11.85 20.70
C LEU A 88 3.49 -12.14 20.70
N CYS A 89 2.77 -11.47 19.82
CA CYS A 89 1.33 -11.69 19.62
C CYS A 89 1.07 -12.68 18.47
N THR A 90 -0.15 -13.25 18.47
CA THR A 90 -0.71 -14.01 17.35
C THR A 90 -1.84 -13.18 16.72
N GLU A 91 -1.86 -13.08 15.40
CA GLU A 91 -2.95 -12.50 14.62
C GLU A 91 -3.55 -13.56 13.69
N GLY A 92 -4.66 -13.24 13.00
CA GLY A 92 -5.33 -14.17 12.10
C GLY A 92 -4.42 -14.69 10.98
N GLY A 93 -4.48 -15.99 10.71
CA GLY A 93 -3.67 -16.67 9.71
C GLY A 93 -2.27 -17.11 10.18
N HIS A 94 -1.84 -16.74 11.40
CA HIS A 94 -0.56 -17.17 11.95
C HIS A 94 -0.65 -18.50 12.70
N SER A 95 0.25 -19.42 12.42
CA SER A 95 0.39 -20.70 13.13
C SER A 95 1.23 -20.60 14.42
N GLN A 96 1.98 -19.50 14.57
CA GLN A 96 2.87 -19.25 15.72
C GLN A 96 2.76 -17.78 16.17
N PRO A 97 2.98 -17.46 17.45
CA PRO A 97 3.16 -16.09 17.90
C PRO A 97 4.48 -15.54 17.36
N ARG A 98 4.41 -14.57 16.43
CA ARG A 98 5.56 -13.95 15.79
C ARG A 98 5.45 -12.44 15.57
N VAL A 99 4.38 -11.84 16.05
CA VAL A 99 4.14 -10.42 15.83
C VAL A 99 4.78 -9.62 16.95
N VAL A 100 5.90 -8.95 16.65
CA VAL A 100 6.57 -7.99 17.53
C VAL A 100 5.76 -6.70 17.53
N HIS A 101 5.50 -6.12 18.69
CA HIS A 101 4.61 -4.97 18.83
C HIS A 101 5.06 -3.98 19.93
N ALA A 102 4.55 -2.75 19.86
CA ALA A 102 4.63 -1.76 20.92
C ALA A 102 3.19 -1.46 21.37
N GLN A 103 2.66 -2.30 22.26
CA GLN A 103 1.24 -2.33 22.65
C GLN A 103 0.33 -2.34 21.39
N ASP A 104 -0.58 -1.37 21.24
CA ASP A 104 -1.44 -1.16 20.08
C ASP A 104 -1.08 0.11 19.26
N ALA A 105 0.22 0.50 19.27
CA ALA A 105 0.75 1.67 18.59
C ALA A 105 2.11 1.41 17.89
N THR A 106 2.30 0.20 17.39
CA THR A 106 3.59 -0.28 16.86
C THR A 106 4.12 0.58 15.72
N GLY A 107 3.27 0.99 14.81
CA GLY A 107 3.69 1.81 13.67
C GLY A 107 4.13 3.21 14.08
N ALA A 108 3.47 3.81 15.08
CA ALA A 108 3.90 5.11 15.63
C ALA A 108 5.29 5.02 16.25
N GLU A 109 5.58 3.94 16.99
CA GLU A 109 6.88 3.73 17.61
C GLU A 109 8.00 3.50 16.58
N ILE A 110 7.75 2.68 15.56
CA ILE A 110 8.68 2.47 14.45
C ILE A 110 8.94 3.80 13.72
N SER A 111 7.88 4.57 13.43
CA SER A 111 7.99 5.87 12.77
C SER A 111 8.81 6.85 13.60
N ARG A 112 8.60 6.89 14.92
CA ARG A 112 9.37 7.75 15.85
C ARG A 112 10.86 7.43 15.77
N ALA A 113 11.22 6.15 15.95
CA ALA A 113 12.61 5.71 15.99
C ALA A 113 13.33 5.99 14.65
N LEU A 114 12.69 5.64 13.53
CA LEU A 114 13.26 5.89 12.20
C LEU A 114 13.37 7.40 11.89
N LEU A 115 12.37 8.21 12.27
CA LEU A 115 12.38 9.64 12.02
C LEU A 115 13.47 10.35 12.83
N GLU A 116 13.70 9.96 14.08
CA GLU A 116 14.83 10.46 14.88
C GLU A 116 16.18 10.13 14.21
N ARG A 117 16.30 8.92 13.68
CA ARG A 117 17.50 8.50 12.94
C ARG A 117 17.69 9.31 11.66
N VAL A 118 16.62 9.54 10.90
CA VAL A 118 16.64 10.37 9.68
C VAL A 118 17.04 11.79 9.99
N LYS A 119 16.43 12.42 11.00
CA LYS A 119 16.70 13.82 11.41
C LYS A 119 18.12 14.02 11.93
N SER A 120 18.71 13.01 12.57
CA SER A 120 20.07 13.07 13.10
C SER A 120 21.14 12.78 12.05
N HIS A 121 20.78 12.26 10.87
CA HIS A 121 21.75 11.85 9.86
C HIS A 121 22.19 13.03 8.97
N PRO A 122 23.51 13.38 8.90
CA PRO A 122 23.98 14.62 8.26
C PRO A 122 23.77 14.66 6.74
N ASN A 123 23.58 13.50 6.09
CA ASN A 123 23.43 13.41 4.63
C ASN A 123 21.96 13.21 4.20
N ILE A 124 21.00 13.34 5.11
CA ILE A 124 19.58 13.22 4.79
C ILE A 124 18.92 14.59 4.98
N THR A 125 18.30 15.08 3.90
CA THR A 125 17.45 16.27 3.97
C THR A 125 15.99 15.81 3.84
N LEU A 126 15.17 16.22 4.80
CA LEU A 126 13.73 15.95 4.82
C LEU A 126 12.98 17.18 4.30
N HIS A 127 12.10 16.98 3.35
CA HIS A 127 11.20 17.98 2.79
C HIS A 127 9.76 17.51 3.04
N ASP A 128 9.10 18.10 4.01
CA ASP A 128 7.69 17.91 4.29
C ASP A 128 6.84 18.76 3.35
N ARG A 129 5.56 18.40 3.16
CA ARG A 129 4.59 19.12 2.32
C ARG A 129 5.05 19.29 0.86
N HIS A 130 5.72 18.26 0.34
CA HIS A 130 6.13 18.19 -1.05
C HIS A 130 5.41 17.01 -1.73
N ALA A 131 4.35 17.31 -2.48
CA ALA A 131 3.60 16.32 -3.25
C ALA A 131 4.29 16.05 -4.59
N ALA A 132 4.72 14.82 -4.82
CA ALA A 132 5.26 14.40 -6.11
C ALA A 132 4.18 14.41 -7.18
N VAL A 133 4.43 15.01 -8.34
CA VAL A 133 3.45 15.14 -9.43
C VAL A 133 3.91 14.52 -10.74
N ALA A 134 5.20 14.38 -10.97
CA ALA A 134 5.75 13.71 -12.15
C ALA A 134 7.16 13.19 -11.91
N LEU A 135 7.52 12.09 -12.55
CA LEU A 135 8.90 11.63 -12.65
C LEU A 135 9.59 12.34 -13.82
N VAL A 136 10.77 12.87 -13.58
CA VAL A 136 11.62 13.50 -14.59
C VAL A 136 12.48 12.42 -15.23
N THR A 137 12.55 12.40 -16.57
CA THR A 137 13.39 11.46 -17.31
C THR A 137 14.49 12.20 -18.08
N SER A 138 15.57 11.49 -18.42
CA SER A 138 16.55 11.94 -19.39
C SER A 138 15.86 12.28 -20.73
N PRO A 139 16.46 13.19 -21.56
CA PRO A 139 15.84 13.60 -22.84
C PRO A 139 15.56 12.45 -23.81
N ASP A 140 16.39 11.41 -23.78
CA ASP A 140 16.20 10.18 -24.55
C ASP A 140 15.24 9.19 -23.88
N ARG A 141 14.68 9.56 -22.70
CA ARG A 141 13.79 8.77 -21.87
C ARG A 141 14.38 7.41 -21.48
N SER A 142 15.69 7.30 -21.38
CA SER A 142 16.37 6.04 -21.04
C SER A 142 16.50 5.78 -19.54
N ALA A 143 16.41 6.83 -18.72
CA ALA A 143 16.53 6.73 -17.26
C ALA A 143 15.71 7.81 -16.55
N VAL A 144 15.40 7.57 -15.29
CA VAL A 144 14.90 8.61 -14.38
C VAL A 144 16.03 9.57 -14.04
N ALA A 145 15.74 10.87 -14.05
CA ALA A 145 16.67 11.96 -13.78
C ALA A 145 16.20 12.86 -12.61
N GLY A 146 15.04 12.57 -12.02
CA GLY A 146 14.52 13.34 -10.90
C GLY A 146 13.02 13.19 -10.69
N ILE A 147 12.48 14.16 -9.95
CA ILE A 147 11.05 14.22 -9.62
C ILE A 147 10.59 15.68 -9.54
N ASP A 148 9.41 15.95 -10.07
CA ASP A 148 8.71 17.21 -9.95
C ASP A 148 7.69 17.13 -8.83
N CYS A 149 7.64 18.17 -8.01
CA CYS A 149 6.78 18.27 -6.85
C CYS A 149 6.03 19.60 -6.81
N LEU A 150 4.93 19.60 -6.06
CA LEU A 150 4.30 20.82 -5.55
C LEU A 150 4.68 20.96 -4.07
N ALA A 151 5.31 22.09 -3.72
CA ALA A 151 5.62 22.46 -2.35
C ALA A 151 4.52 23.37 -1.78
N PHE A 152 4.13 23.15 -0.53
CA PHE A 152 3.12 23.93 0.18
C PHE A 152 3.73 24.58 1.41
N ASP A 153 3.39 25.85 1.66
CA ASP A 153 3.88 26.59 2.81
C ASP A 153 3.24 26.09 4.14
N ASP A 154 3.90 26.32 5.25
CA ASP A 154 3.46 25.96 6.61
C ASP A 154 2.38 26.91 7.18
N ASP A 155 1.89 27.87 6.40
CA ASP A 155 0.94 28.86 6.87
C ASP A 155 -0.45 28.22 7.04
N GLU A 156 -0.86 27.93 8.28
CA GLU A 156 -2.20 27.47 8.63
C GLU A 156 -3.32 28.44 8.19
N HIS A 157 -2.97 29.67 7.83
CA HIS A 157 -3.87 30.73 7.39
C HIS A 157 -3.89 30.86 5.86
N SER A 158 -3.07 30.09 5.15
CA SER A 158 -3.08 30.07 3.69
C SER A 158 -4.40 29.47 3.19
N THR A 159 -5.24 30.31 2.61
CA THR A 159 -6.49 29.88 1.95
C THR A 159 -6.26 29.31 0.57
N THR A 160 -5.03 29.19 0.11
CA THR A 160 -4.69 28.75 -1.24
C THR A 160 -4.10 27.34 -1.22
N THR A 161 -4.78 26.41 -1.87
CA THR A 161 -4.35 25.02 -2.15
C THR A 161 -3.38 24.95 -3.33
N LEU A 162 -2.80 26.10 -3.75
CA LEU A 162 -1.88 26.21 -4.87
C LEU A 162 -0.45 25.88 -4.43
N GLY A 163 0.06 24.77 -4.93
CA GLY A 163 1.45 24.37 -4.69
C GLY A 163 2.44 25.16 -5.55
N LYS A 164 3.65 25.36 -5.03
CA LYS A 164 4.79 25.92 -5.76
C LYS A 164 5.54 24.78 -6.46
N PRO A 165 5.76 24.86 -7.78
CA PRO A 165 6.52 23.85 -8.51
C PRO A 165 7.98 23.82 -8.05
N VAL A 166 8.47 22.62 -7.72
CA VAL A 166 9.87 22.39 -7.34
C VAL A 166 10.36 21.12 -8.03
N ARG A 167 11.55 21.19 -8.65
CA ARG A 167 12.22 20.03 -9.27
C ARG A 167 13.40 19.57 -8.44
N PHE A 168 13.45 18.28 -8.15
CA PHE A 168 14.60 17.62 -7.54
C PHE A 168 15.30 16.75 -8.58
N ALA A 169 16.50 17.15 -8.98
CA ALA A 169 17.36 16.34 -9.84
C ALA A 169 17.98 15.20 -9.03
N ALA A 170 17.81 13.97 -9.47
CA ALA A 170 18.33 12.80 -8.81
C ALA A 170 18.51 11.63 -9.80
N PRO A 171 19.65 10.91 -9.77
CA PRO A 171 19.88 9.74 -10.61
C PRO A 171 19.11 8.51 -10.18
N CYS A 172 18.49 8.56 -8.99
CA CYS A 172 17.62 7.52 -8.46
C CYS A 172 16.42 8.13 -7.77
N VAL A 173 15.24 7.57 -8.00
CA VAL A 173 14.03 7.85 -7.26
C VAL A 173 13.49 6.53 -6.70
N CYS A 174 13.23 6.49 -5.39
CA CYS A 174 12.55 5.38 -4.74
C CYS A 174 11.14 5.80 -4.36
N LEU A 175 10.14 5.13 -4.92
CA LEU A 175 8.73 5.32 -4.59
C LEU A 175 8.40 4.51 -3.32
N ALA A 176 8.02 5.21 -2.26
CA ALA A 176 7.58 4.62 -0.99
C ALA A 176 6.30 5.32 -0.52
N THR A 177 5.37 5.53 -1.47
CA THR A 177 4.20 6.40 -1.33
C THR A 177 3.02 5.75 -0.61
N GLY A 178 3.14 4.47 -0.23
CA GLY A 178 2.04 3.72 0.37
C GLY A 178 0.94 3.37 -0.64
N GLY A 179 -0.21 2.98 -0.12
CA GLY A 179 -1.34 2.49 -0.90
C GLY A 179 -2.31 3.57 -1.38
N CYS A 180 -3.53 3.14 -1.71
CA CYS A 180 -4.56 3.98 -2.31
C CYS A 180 -5.94 3.72 -1.69
N GLY A 181 -6.05 3.72 -0.34
CA GLY A 181 -7.33 3.49 0.32
C GLY A 181 -8.38 4.55 0.02
N GLN A 182 -7.97 5.74 -0.39
CA GLN A 182 -8.86 6.85 -0.71
C GLN A 182 -9.66 6.67 -2.01
N ILE A 183 -9.48 5.58 -2.76
CA ILE A 183 -10.42 5.23 -3.84
C ILE A 183 -11.77 4.68 -3.32
N TYR A 184 -11.91 4.47 -2.01
CA TYR A 184 -13.15 4.04 -1.36
C TYR A 184 -13.58 5.06 -0.30
N PRO A 185 -14.89 5.27 -0.09
CA PRO A 185 -15.39 6.27 0.85
C PRO A 185 -15.16 5.89 2.32
N ILE A 186 -14.99 4.59 2.61
CA ILE A 186 -14.73 4.07 3.96
C ILE A 186 -13.37 3.37 3.93
N THR A 187 -12.38 3.99 4.56
CA THR A 187 -11.01 3.48 4.59
C THR A 187 -10.34 3.75 5.93
N THR A 188 -9.42 2.88 6.33
CA THR A 188 -8.54 3.09 7.49
C THR A 188 -7.28 3.88 7.12
N ASN A 189 -7.07 4.20 5.84
CA ASN A 189 -5.91 4.92 5.36
C ASN A 189 -6.06 6.44 5.57
N PRO A 190 -4.96 7.17 5.77
CA PRO A 190 -4.98 8.63 5.85
C PRO A 190 -5.39 9.28 4.53
N ALA A 191 -5.80 10.55 4.59
CA ALA A 191 -6.25 11.32 3.43
C ALA A 191 -5.22 11.37 2.29
N GLY A 192 -3.93 11.34 2.61
CA GLY A 192 -2.85 11.35 1.61
C GLY A 192 -2.62 10.01 0.88
N SER A 193 -3.38 8.95 1.17
CA SER A 193 -3.24 7.64 0.49
C SER A 193 -3.99 7.61 -0.84
N THR A 194 -3.47 8.31 -1.83
CA THR A 194 -4.10 8.57 -3.14
C THR A 194 -3.45 7.84 -4.32
N GLY A 195 -2.53 6.88 -4.04
CA GLY A 195 -1.96 6.00 -5.08
C GLY A 195 -0.88 6.64 -5.94
N ASP A 196 -0.26 7.70 -5.45
CA ASP A 196 0.68 8.56 -6.17
C ASP A 196 1.80 7.76 -6.87
N GLY A 197 2.46 6.84 -6.17
CA GLY A 197 3.59 6.09 -6.73
C GLY A 197 3.19 5.17 -7.88
N VAL A 198 2.00 4.56 -7.81
CA VAL A 198 1.48 3.73 -8.91
C VAL A 198 1.16 4.60 -10.12
N ALA A 199 0.50 5.75 -9.92
CA ALA A 199 0.17 6.66 -11.00
C ALA A 199 1.43 7.23 -11.66
N LEU A 200 2.42 7.66 -10.87
CA LEU A 200 3.70 8.17 -11.36
C LEU A 200 4.48 7.12 -12.17
N ALA A 201 4.56 5.88 -11.67
CA ALA A 201 5.29 4.82 -12.33
C ALA A 201 4.60 4.36 -13.62
N THR A 202 3.26 4.19 -13.60
CA THR A 202 2.49 3.79 -14.80
C THR A 202 2.52 4.83 -15.90
N ALA A 203 2.65 6.12 -15.58
CA ALA A 203 2.87 7.18 -16.55
C ALA A 203 4.19 7.03 -17.33
N LEU A 204 5.18 6.33 -16.76
CA LEU A 204 6.42 5.95 -17.45
C LEU A 204 6.38 4.56 -18.10
N GLY A 205 5.24 3.87 -18.08
CA GLY A 205 5.09 2.53 -18.64
C GLY A 205 5.51 1.42 -17.70
N ALA A 206 5.55 1.68 -16.39
CA ALA A 206 5.71 0.62 -15.40
C ALA A 206 4.55 -0.38 -15.46
N VAL A 207 4.85 -1.63 -15.17
CA VAL A 207 3.87 -2.71 -15.11
C VAL A 207 3.29 -2.78 -13.69
N THR A 208 1.99 -3.05 -13.61
CA THR A 208 1.29 -3.32 -12.34
C THR A 208 0.84 -4.77 -12.29
N ASP A 209 0.74 -5.35 -11.09
CA ASP A 209 0.18 -6.69 -10.87
C ASP A 209 -0.62 -6.74 -9.57
N GLY A 210 -1.62 -7.64 -9.51
CA GLY A 210 -2.43 -7.86 -8.32
C GLY A 210 -3.32 -6.69 -7.91
N MET A 211 -3.59 -5.74 -8.81
CA MET A 211 -4.37 -4.53 -8.50
C MET A 211 -5.81 -4.84 -8.06
N GLU A 212 -6.37 -5.98 -8.44
CA GLU A 212 -7.68 -6.44 -8.00
C GLU A 212 -7.74 -6.90 -6.53
N PHE A 213 -6.58 -7.12 -5.90
CA PHE A 213 -6.48 -7.61 -4.53
C PHE A 213 -6.44 -6.47 -3.50
N VAL A 214 -7.59 -5.82 -3.33
CA VAL A 214 -7.81 -4.78 -2.33
C VAL A 214 -8.31 -5.41 -1.03
N GLN A 215 -7.55 -5.31 0.05
CA GLN A 215 -7.90 -5.86 1.35
C GLN A 215 -8.80 -4.88 2.13
N PHE A 216 -9.97 -5.34 2.52
CA PHE A 216 -10.83 -4.66 3.48
C PHE A 216 -10.55 -5.22 4.88
N HIS A 217 -10.20 -4.33 5.83
CA HIS A 217 -10.09 -4.75 7.22
C HIS A 217 -11.48 -4.98 7.80
N PRO A 218 -11.73 -6.14 8.43
CA PRO A 218 -13.08 -6.49 8.90
C PRO A 218 -13.65 -5.55 9.96
N THR A 219 -12.79 -5.00 10.83
CA THR A 219 -13.20 -4.33 12.07
C THR A 219 -12.72 -2.89 12.15
N ALA A 220 -13.14 -2.03 11.20
CA ALA A 220 -13.08 -0.59 11.39
C ALA A 220 -14.25 -0.12 12.26
N LEU A 221 -14.00 0.85 13.15
CA LEU A 221 -15.00 1.39 14.05
C LEU A 221 -16.11 2.11 13.27
N ALA A 222 -17.34 1.66 13.42
CA ALA A 222 -18.53 2.20 12.76
C ALA A 222 -19.29 3.23 13.62
N ALA A 223 -18.62 3.83 14.61
CA ALA A 223 -19.16 4.90 15.43
C ALA A 223 -18.77 6.28 14.87
N PRO A 224 -19.67 7.28 14.92
CA PRO A 224 -19.34 8.65 14.50
C PRO A 224 -18.22 9.23 15.36
N PRO A 225 -17.53 10.28 14.88
CA PRO A 225 -16.56 11.00 15.69
C PRO A 225 -17.26 11.64 16.90
N PRO A 226 -16.50 12.02 17.95
CA PRO A 226 -17.06 12.70 19.10
C PRO A 226 -17.80 13.99 18.72
N PRO A 227 -18.80 14.42 19.49
CA PRO A 227 -19.52 15.65 19.23
C PRO A 227 -18.59 16.86 19.10
N GLY A 228 -18.74 17.61 18.00
CA GLY A 228 -17.92 18.81 17.73
C GLY A 228 -16.63 18.54 16.94
N GLU A 229 -16.27 17.29 16.71
CA GLU A 229 -15.12 16.93 15.87
C GLU A 229 -15.56 16.65 14.43
N LYS A 230 -14.77 17.12 13.46
CA LYS A 230 -15.00 16.81 12.04
C LYS A 230 -14.48 15.40 11.73
N PRO A 231 -15.14 14.64 10.82
CA PRO A 231 -14.58 13.40 10.30
C PRO A 231 -13.19 13.63 9.71
N THR A 232 -12.24 12.78 10.06
CA THR A 232 -10.85 12.85 9.56
C THR A 232 -10.68 12.29 8.15
N GLY A 233 -11.77 11.80 7.51
CA GLY A 233 -11.71 11.04 6.26
C GLY A 233 -11.12 9.63 6.42
N ARG A 234 -10.82 9.20 7.66
CA ARG A 234 -10.25 7.89 8.01
C ARG A 234 -11.09 7.22 9.09
N ALA A 235 -11.49 5.96 8.86
CA ALA A 235 -12.12 5.13 9.87
C ALA A 235 -11.07 4.68 10.91
N PHE A 236 -11.43 4.73 12.19
CA PHE A 236 -10.54 4.23 13.25
C PHE A 236 -10.47 2.70 13.20
N LEU A 237 -9.27 2.15 13.24
CA LEU A 237 -9.05 0.71 13.21
C LEU A 237 -9.26 0.12 14.61
N VAL A 238 -10.10 -0.92 14.73
CA VAL A 238 -10.08 -1.84 15.87
C VAL A 238 -9.23 -3.04 15.45
N SER A 239 -8.01 -3.13 15.98
CA SER A 239 -7.00 -4.11 15.57
C SER A 239 -7.51 -5.55 15.59
N GLU A 240 -7.00 -6.36 14.68
CA GLU A 240 -7.23 -7.81 14.64
C GLU A 240 -6.77 -8.51 15.92
N ALA A 241 -5.76 -7.98 16.59
CA ALA A 241 -5.28 -8.47 17.87
C ALA A 241 -6.38 -8.55 18.95
N VAL A 242 -7.44 -7.72 18.84
CA VAL A 242 -8.60 -7.77 19.73
C VAL A 242 -9.36 -9.11 19.55
N ARG A 243 -9.55 -9.56 18.30
CA ARG A 243 -10.12 -10.89 17.99
C ARG A 243 -9.15 -12.01 18.40
N GLY A 244 -7.87 -11.83 18.15
CA GLY A 244 -6.80 -12.73 18.60
C GLY A 244 -6.77 -12.90 20.13
N ALA A 245 -7.12 -11.87 20.88
CA ALA A 245 -7.25 -11.91 22.34
C ALA A 245 -8.56 -12.54 22.83
N GLY A 246 -9.51 -12.90 21.94
CA GLY A 246 -10.72 -13.64 22.27
C GLY A 246 -12.05 -12.90 22.05
N ALA A 247 -12.04 -11.70 21.49
CA ALA A 247 -13.27 -11.00 21.12
C ALA A 247 -14.02 -11.72 19.98
N LYS A 248 -15.37 -11.61 19.96
CA LYS A 248 -16.28 -12.30 19.04
C LYS A 248 -17.08 -11.32 18.19
N LEU A 249 -17.28 -11.65 16.91
CA LEU A 249 -18.15 -10.92 16.00
C LEU A 249 -19.59 -11.43 16.14
N VAL A 250 -20.50 -10.51 16.46
CA VAL A 250 -21.94 -10.80 16.59
C VAL A 250 -22.76 -9.81 15.77
N ASP A 251 -23.90 -10.26 15.24
CA ASP A 251 -24.86 -9.40 14.53
C ASP A 251 -25.76 -8.61 15.52
N ALA A 252 -26.72 -7.86 14.99
CA ALA A 252 -27.62 -7.05 15.79
C ALA A 252 -28.52 -7.88 16.75
N ASN A 253 -28.67 -9.19 16.53
CA ASN A 253 -29.44 -10.11 17.38
C ASN A 253 -28.54 -10.82 18.41
N GLY A 254 -27.23 -10.62 18.37
CA GLY A 254 -26.27 -11.34 19.20
C GLY A 254 -25.81 -12.68 18.62
N ASP A 255 -26.23 -13.01 17.40
CA ASP A 255 -25.81 -14.24 16.72
C ASP A 255 -24.39 -14.12 16.14
N ALA A 256 -23.63 -15.24 16.18
CA ALA A 256 -22.28 -15.27 15.62
C ALA A 256 -22.27 -14.98 14.12
N VAL A 257 -21.43 -14.03 13.69
CA VAL A 257 -21.27 -13.65 12.29
C VAL A 257 -20.44 -14.69 11.54
N CYS A 258 -19.27 -15.06 12.08
CA CYS A 258 -18.36 -16.02 11.45
C CYS A 258 -18.69 -17.44 11.89
N ARG A 259 -19.30 -18.24 11.01
CA ARG A 259 -19.76 -19.61 11.32
C ARG A 259 -18.87 -20.72 10.75
N GLY A 260 -17.80 -20.35 10.02
CA GLY A 260 -16.84 -21.30 9.43
C GLY A 260 -15.89 -21.92 10.46
N GLY A 261 -15.11 -22.93 10.04
CA GLY A 261 -14.26 -23.73 10.93
C GLY A 261 -13.19 -22.95 11.71
N MET A 262 -12.70 -21.81 11.19
CA MET A 262 -11.75 -20.94 11.88
C MET A 262 -12.43 -19.77 12.63
N GLY A 263 -13.75 -19.57 12.44
CA GLY A 263 -14.52 -18.53 13.11
C GLY A 263 -13.94 -17.13 12.89
N ASP A 264 -13.88 -16.35 13.98
CA ASP A 264 -13.41 -14.96 13.96
C ASP A 264 -11.91 -14.78 13.65
N LEU A 265 -11.14 -15.87 13.63
CA LEU A 265 -9.71 -15.89 13.27
C LEU A 265 -9.47 -16.40 11.84
N ALA A 266 -10.50 -16.55 11.03
CA ALA A 266 -10.37 -16.83 9.61
C ALA A 266 -9.60 -15.70 8.87
N PRO A 267 -9.04 -15.95 7.69
CA PRO A 267 -8.40 -14.92 6.87
C PRO A 267 -9.32 -13.70 6.67
N ARG A 268 -8.71 -12.51 6.58
CA ARG A 268 -9.44 -11.23 6.54
C ARG A 268 -10.49 -11.13 5.44
N ASP A 269 -10.20 -11.68 4.26
CA ASP A 269 -11.13 -11.72 3.14
C ASP A 269 -12.40 -12.49 3.46
N GLN A 270 -12.27 -13.63 4.16
CA GLN A 270 -13.41 -14.43 4.60
C GLN A 270 -14.23 -13.68 5.64
N VAL A 271 -13.59 -13.16 6.70
CA VAL A 271 -14.29 -12.41 7.76
C VAL A 271 -14.98 -11.17 7.20
N ALA A 272 -14.34 -10.44 6.27
CA ALA A 272 -14.94 -9.27 5.63
C ALA A 272 -16.19 -9.64 4.80
N ARG A 273 -16.16 -10.79 4.07
CA ARG A 273 -17.33 -11.30 3.34
C ARG A 273 -18.44 -11.73 4.29
N ASP A 274 -18.11 -12.40 5.40
CA ASP A 274 -19.09 -12.85 6.39
C ASP A 274 -19.81 -11.65 7.03
N ILE A 275 -19.05 -10.58 7.38
CA ILE A 275 -19.63 -9.33 7.90
C ILE A 275 -20.49 -8.65 6.83
N TYR A 276 -19.99 -8.55 5.58
CA TYR A 276 -20.77 -7.96 4.48
C TYR A 276 -22.09 -8.70 4.27
N ALA A 277 -22.08 -10.04 4.29
CA ALA A 277 -23.29 -10.85 4.18
C ALA A 277 -24.24 -10.67 5.37
N ALA A 278 -23.72 -10.52 6.60
CA ALA A 278 -24.53 -10.24 7.80
C ALA A 278 -25.21 -8.88 7.70
N ILE A 279 -24.47 -7.83 7.31
CA ILE A 279 -25.02 -6.47 7.11
C ILE A 279 -26.08 -6.47 6.01
N THR A 280 -25.80 -7.10 4.87
CA THR A 280 -26.76 -7.20 3.75
C THR A 280 -28.07 -7.86 4.20
N ARG A 281 -27.97 -8.95 4.95
CA ARG A 281 -29.15 -9.66 5.50
C ARG A 281 -29.94 -8.78 6.47
N GLN A 282 -29.24 -8.11 7.43
CA GLN A 282 -29.90 -7.18 8.37
C GLN A 282 -30.67 -6.08 7.62
N MET A 283 -30.09 -5.51 6.57
CA MET A 283 -30.72 -4.46 5.77
C MET A 283 -31.92 -4.98 4.95
N SER A 284 -31.86 -6.21 4.46
CA SER A 284 -32.99 -6.85 3.76
C SER A 284 -34.17 -7.12 4.70
N ASP A 285 -33.88 -7.55 5.94
CA ASP A 285 -34.91 -7.79 6.95
C ASP A 285 -35.52 -6.47 7.44
N SER A 286 -34.72 -5.40 7.54
CA SER A 286 -35.15 -4.06 7.92
C SER A 286 -34.26 -2.98 7.33
N PRO A 287 -34.79 -2.10 6.44
CA PRO A 287 -34.00 -0.98 5.90
C PRO A 287 -33.43 -0.01 6.95
N ALA A 288 -34.00 -0.02 8.16
CA ALA A 288 -33.51 0.78 9.29
C ALA A 288 -32.49 0.05 10.16
N ALA A 289 -32.13 -1.20 9.82
CA ALA A 289 -31.13 -1.96 10.56
C ALA A 289 -29.72 -1.32 10.49
N PRO A 290 -28.90 -1.54 11.53
CA PRO A 290 -27.51 -1.03 11.50
C PRO A 290 -26.73 -1.54 10.30
N GLN A 291 -25.98 -0.64 9.64
CA GLN A 291 -25.04 -0.99 8.56
C GLN A 291 -23.67 -1.44 9.12
N HIS A 292 -23.70 -2.12 10.27
CA HIS A 292 -22.53 -2.64 10.95
C HIS A 292 -22.92 -3.88 11.77
N VAL A 293 -21.93 -4.61 12.20
CA VAL A 293 -22.01 -5.67 13.20
C VAL A 293 -21.31 -5.22 14.47
N PHE A 294 -21.22 -6.07 15.47
CA PHE A 294 -20.62 -5.73 16.75
C PHE A 294 -19.46 -6.67 17.07
N LEU A 295 -18.47 -6.15 17.79
CA LEU A 295 -17.40 -6.92 18.39
C LEU A 295 -17.64 -6.98 19.90
N ASP A 296 -17.93 -8.17 20.41
CA ASP A 296 -18.03 -8.47 21.84
C ASP A 296 -16.63 -8.76 22.38
N ALA A 297 -16.10 -7.85 23.20
CA ALA A 297 -14.79 -7.94 23.81
C ALA A 297 -14.82 -8.31 25.31
N GLN A 298 -15.94 -8.84 25.83
CA GLN A 298 -16.08 -9.18 27.26
C GLN A 298 -15.09 -10.25 27.73
N ALA A 299 -14.75 -11.23 26.88
CA ALA A 299 -13.73 -12.23 27.21
C ALA A 299 -12.36 -11.59 27.38
N VAL A 300 -12.04 -10.55 26.56
CA VAL A 300 -10.79 -9.80 26.68
C VAL A 300 -10.78 -8.96 27.97
N GLU A 301 -11.87 -8.29 28.27
CA GLU A 301 -12.03 -7.50 29.49
C GLU A 301 -11.84 -8.38 30.76
N ALA A 302 -12.44 -9.57 30.76
CA ALA A 302 -12.33 -10.53 31.85
C ALA A 302 -10.91 -11.13 32.00
N SER A 303 -10.05 -11.01 31.01
CA SER A 303 -8.65 -11.54 31.07
C SER A 303 -7.70 -10.68 31.90
N GLY A 304 -8.15 -9.55 32.40
CA GLY A 304 -7.34 -8.67 33.23
C GLY A 304 -7.17 -9.13 34.69
N PRO A 305 -6.36 -8.41 35.46
CA PRO A 305 -6.17 -8.70 36.88
C PRO A 305 -7.50 -8.71 37.65
N LYS A 306 -7.74 -9.74 38.44
CA LYS A 306 -9.00 -9.96 39.19
C LYS A 306 -10.26 -10.03 38.28
N GLY A 307 -10.10 -10.48 37.01
CA GLY A 307 -11.18 -10.72 36.08
C GLY A 307 -11.77 -9.44 35.45
N LYS A 308 -11.01 -8.35 35.37
CA LYS A 308 -11.45 -7.10 34.75
C LYS A 308 -10.26 -6.23 34.32
N GLY A 309 -10.53 -5.27 33.42
CA GLY A 309 -9.52 -4.30 32.95
C GLY A 309 -8.56 -4.86 31.92
N GLY A 310 -8.78 -6.07 31.41
CA GLY A 310 -7.91 -6.72 30.43
C GLY A 310 -7.92 -6.01 29.09
N PHE A 311 -9.04 -5.41 28.70
CA PHE A 311 -9.12 -4.68 27.44
C PHE A 311 -8.25 -3.43 27.44
N ALA A 312 -8.42 -2.55 28.43
CA ALA A 312 -7.63 -1.32 28.55
C ALA A 312 -6.14 -1.59 28.76
N LEU A 313 -5.79 -2.70 29.44
CA LEU A 313 -4.40 -3.10 29.64
C LEU A 313 -3.71 -3.52 28.32
N LYS A 314 -4.41 -4.28 27.47
CA LYS A 314 -3.85 -4.81 26.22
C LYS A 314 -3.95 -3.81 25.06
N PHE A 315 -5.01 -2.99 25.05
CA PHE A 315 -5.36 -2.08 23.94
C PHE A 315 -5.65 -0.67 24.43
N PRO A 316 -4.68 0.02 25.07
CA PRO A 316 -4.91 1.31 25.71
C PRO A 316 -5.32 2.41 24.71
N THR A 317 -4.78 2.42 23.51
CA THR A 317 -5.13 3.39 22.46
C THR A 317 -6.56 3.16 21.96
N ILE A 318 -6.94 1.89 21.76
CA ILE A 318 -8.29 1.55 21.33
C ILE A 318 -9.31 1.89 22.43
N ASP A 319 -9.04 1.52 23.68
CA ASP A 319 -9.90 1.83 24.83
C ASP A 319 -10.12 3.34 24.99
N ALA A 320 -9.05 4.12 24.89
CA ALA A 320 -9.13 5.59 24.97
C ALA A 320 -10.02 6.18 23.85
N GLU A 321 -9.88 5.72 22.61
CA GLU A 321 -10.71 6.18 21.49
C GLU A 321 -12.19 5.75 21.63
N LEU A 322 -12.44 4.52 22.08
CA LEU A 322 -13.79 4.05 22.33
C LEU A 322 -14.49 4.89 23.40
N ARG A 323 -13.81 5.13 24.54
CA ARG A 323 -14.35 5.98 25.63
C ARG A 323 -14.61 7.40 25.15
N ARG A 324 -13.74 7.97 24.31
CA ARG A 324 -13.94 9.29 23.70
C ARG A 324 -15.22 9.37 22.87
N ARG A 325 -15.66 8.24 22.28
CA ARG A 325 -16.92 8.09 21.52
C ARG A 325 -18.08 7.56 22.37
N GLY A 326 -17.93 7.45 23.68
CA GLY A 326 -18.98 7.02 24.60
C GLY A 326 -19.17 5.53 24.71
N ILE A 327 -18.23 4.72 24.19
CA ILE A 327 -18.26 3.24 24.25
C ILE A 327 -17.32 2.78 25.36
N ASP A 328 -17.83 2.02 26.34
CA ASP A 328 -17.06 1.52 27.47
C ASP A 328 -17.19 -0.01 27.61
N VAL A 329 -16.18 -0.73 27.13
CA VAL A 329 -16.12 -2.19 27.17
C VAL A 329 -16.26 -2.73 28.61
N SER A 330 -15.75 -2.01 29.60
CA SER A 330 -15.83 -2.41 31.01
C SER A 330 -17.26 -2.41 31.58
N ARG A 331 -18.21 -1.74 30.89
CA ARG A 331 -19.64 -1.71 31.23
C ARG A 331 -20.46 -2.71 30.43
N GLY A 332 -19.83 -3.45 29.52
CA GLY A 332 -20.53 -4.42 28.68
C GLY A 332 -20.93 -3.87 27.32
N ASP A 333 -20.46 -2.67 26.93
CA ASP A 333 -20.79 -2.10 25.62
C ASP A 333 -20.14 -2.94 24.51
N LEU A 334 -20.91 -3.19 23.45
CA LEU A 334 -20.43 -3.81 22.23
C LEU A 334 -19.78 -2.75 21.31
N ILE A 335 -18.72 -3.11 20.62
CA ILE A 335 -18.00 -2.20 19.73
C ILE A 335 -18.61 -2.31 18.32
N PRO A 336 -19.27 -1.27 17.77
CA PRO A 336 -19.80 -1.31 16.41
C PRO A 336 -18.66 -1.31 15.39
N VAL A 337 -18.66 -2.28 14.46
CA VAL A 337 -17.59 -2.46 13.46
C VAL A 337 -18.16 -2.79 12.08
N ALA A 338 -17.46 -2.31 11.05
CA ALA A 338 -17.77 -2.62 9.66
C ALA A 338 -16.47 -2.75 8.84
N PRO A 339 -16.49 -3.46 7.70
CA PRO A 339 -15.33 -3.53 6.82
C PRO A 339 -14.99 -2.16 6.22
N ALA A 340 -13.69 -1.84 6.15
CA ALA A 340 -13.16 -0.64 5.51
C ALA A 340 -11.96 -0.98 4.64
N CYS A 341 -11.76 -0.28 3.52
CA CYS A 341 -10.57 -0.42 2.70
C CYS A 341 -9.33 -0.16 3.55
N HIS A 342 -8.32 -1.05 3.45
CA HIS A 342 -7.22 -1.06 4.40
C HIS A 342 -5.84 -1.20 3.77
N TYR A 343 -5.67 -2.13 2.81
CA TYR A 343 -4.38 -2.43 2.24
C TYR A 343 -4.52 -2.90 0.78
N GLN A 344 -3.54 -2.52 -0.04
CA GLN A 344 -3.42 -2.98 -1.43
C GLN A 344 -2.31 -4.03 -1.53
N CYS A 345 -2.66 -5.27 -1.94
CA CYS A 345 -1.67 -6.34 -2.11
C CYS A 345 -0.90 -6.24 -3.42
N GLY A 346 -1.50 -5.62 -4.44
CA GLY A 346 -0.86 -5.31 -5.71
C GLY A 346 -0.24 -3.92 -5.74
N GLY A 347 0.35 -3.57 -6.87
CA GLY A 347 1.04 -2.29 -7.07
C GLY A 347 1.96 -2.33 -8.28
N VAL A 348 2.99 -1.49 -8.26
CA VAL A 348 4.03 -1.46 -9.28
C VAL A 348 4.93 -2.68 -9.16
N CYS A 349 5.08 -3.46 -10.25
CA CYS A 349 5.94 -4.64 -10.25
C CYS A 349 7.41 -4.28 -10.01
N THR A 350 8.07 -5.01 -9.12
CA THR A 350 9.50 -4.88 -8.86
C THR A 350 10.23 -6.22 -9.01
N ASP A 351 11.53 -6.14 -9.25
CA ASP A 351 12.41 -7.30 -9.06
C ASP A 351 12.80 -7.48 -7.57
N LEU A 352 13.61 -8.50 -7.29
CA LEU A 352 14.09 -8.79 -5.93
C LEU A 352 14.94 -7.67 -5.30
N ASP A 353 15.41 -6.73 -6.09
CA ASP A 353 16.20 -5.58 -5.64
C ASP A 353 15.34 -4.28 -5.57
N GLY A 354 14.02 -4.39 -5.70
CA GLY A 354 13.11 -3.25 -5.66
C GLY A 354 13.17 -2.35 -6.90
N ARG A 355 13.80 -2.78 -8.01
CA ARG A 355 13.79 -2.03 -9.27
C ARG A 355 12.43 -2.16 -9.92
N VAL A 356 11.85 -1.03 -10.33
CA VAL A 356 10.55 -0.98 -11.02
C VAL A 356 10.68 -1.59 -12.42
N LEU A 357 9.75 -2.47 -12.78
CA LEU A 357 9.70 -3.14 -14.07
C LEU A 357 8.76 -2.40 -15.03
N GLY A 358 9.17 -2.23 -16.29
CA GLY A 358 8.38 -1.57 -17.33
C GLY A 358 8.33 -2.38 -18.64
N THR A 359 7.27 -2.15 -19.44
CA THR A 359 7.10 -2.77 -20.76
C THR A 359 7.91 -2.09 -21.85
N THR A 360 8.24 -0.82 -21.66
CA THR A 360 9.11 -0.07 -22.56
C THR A 360 10.52 -0.21 -22.05
N SER A 361 11.39 -0.89 -22.81
CA SER A 361 12.82 -0.81 -22.55
C SER A 361 13.22 0.65 -22.77
N LEU A 362 13.30 1.42 -21.68
CA LEU A 362 14.19 2.55 -21.63
C LEU A 362 15.59 1.93 -21.80
N ARG A 363 16.02 1.76 -23.05
CA ARG A 363 17.27 1.06 -23.36
C ARG A 363 18.39 1.87 -22.75
N VAL A 364 19.16 1.24 -21.87
CA VAL A 364 20.55 1.62 -21.64
C VAL A 364 21.28 1.36 -22.94
N THR A 365 21.17 2.28 -23.90
CA THR A 365 22.08 2.32 -25.03
C THR A 365 23.40 2.81 -24.45
N ASN A 366 24.46 1.99 -24.59
CA ASN A 366 25.82 2.38 -24.30
C ASN A 366 26.09 3.80 -24.82
N MET A 367 25.90 4.82 -23.97
CA MET A 367 26.34 6.19 -24.22
C MET A 367 27.86 6.23 -24.04
N GLY A 368 28.57 5.95 -25.07
CA GLY A 368 30.00 6.11 -25.02
C GLY A 368 30.74 5.47 -26.15
N ARG A 369 30.55 5.97 -27.39
CA ARG A 369 31.59 5.98 -28.44
C ARG A 369 31.15 6.76 -29.66
N THR A 370 31.14 8.09 -29.58
CA THR A 370 31.38 8.92 -30.79
C THR A 370 32.86 8.91 -31.11
N ARG A 371 33.33 7.84 -31.71
CA ARG A 371 34.60 7.88 -32.47
C ARG A 371 34.25 8.08 -33.94
N LYS A 372 34.49 9.31 -34.44
CA LYS A 372 34.70 9.56 -35.86
C LYS A 372 35.78 8.62 -36.35
N SER A 373 35.45 7.64 -37.19
CA SER A 373 36.44 6.94 -38.01
C SER A 373 35.94 6.86 -39.43
N LYS A 374 36.73 7.48 -40.26
CA LYS A 374 36.67 7.48 -41.73
C LYS A 374 36.55 6.06 -42.27
N GLN A 375 35.64 5.93 -43.28
CA GLN A 375 35.59 4.81 -44.21
C GLN A 375 36.97 4.36 -44.70
N ARG A 376 37.25 3.06 -44.60
CA ARG A 376 38.10 2.35 -45.52
C ARG A 376 37.54 0.97 -45.81
N ARG A 377 37.07 0.79 -47.03
CA ARG A 377 36.76 -0.50 -47.63
C ARG A 377 38.06 -1.30 -47.82
N SER A 378 38.07 -2.57 -47.40
CA SER A 378 38.79 -3.61 -48.15
C SER A 378 38.19 -4.98 -47.83
N ARG A 379 38.04 -5.73 -48.91
CA ARG A 379 37.63 -7.15 -49.01
C ARG A 379 38.78 -8.06 -48.57
N SER A 380 38.55 -9.20 -47.92
CA SER A 380 38.70 -10.55 -48.46
C SER A 380 38.89 -11.64 -47.38
N ARG A 381 38.17 -12.72 -47.57
CA ARG A 381 38.51 -14.16 -47.53
C ARG A 381 39.12 -14.80 -46.28
N SER A 382 38.30 -15.70 -45.71
CA SER A 382 38.49 -17.14 -45.48
C SER A 382 39.68 -17.69 -44.72
N ALA A 383 39.32 -18.58 -43.83
CA ALA A 383 39.93 -19.85 -43.44
C ALA A 383 40.37 -19.98 -41.97
N GLY A 384 39.67 -20.71 -41.20
CA GLY A 384 39.90 -21.93 -40.49
C GLY A 384 41.16 -22.04 -39.57
N ARG A 385 40.93 -22.31 -38.30
CA ARG A 385 41.46 -23.47 -37.57
C ARG A 385 41.18 -23.42 -36.07
N ARG A 386 41.06 -24.60 -35.54
CA ARG A 386 40.70 -25.07 -34.20
C ARG A 386 41.72 -24.72 -33.11
N ALA A 387 41.12 -24.72 -31.89
CA ALA A 387 41.60 -25.29 -30.61
C ALA A 387 42.47 -24.41 -29.73
N SER A 388 41.95 -24.11 -28.54
CA SER A 388 42.36 -24.75 -27.28
C SER A 388 41.78 -24.01 -26.08
N GLY A 389 41.32 -24.78 -25.15
CA GLY A 389 40.83 -24.62 -23.79
C GLY A 389 41.14 -23.31 -23.05
N GLU A 390 40.05 -22.67 -22.65
CA GLU A 390 40.04 -21.79 -21.49
C GLU A 390 38.90 -22.23 -20.59
N GLU A 391 39.25 -22.44 -19.31
CA GLU A 391 38.34 -22.80 -18.24
C GLU A 391 37.21 -21.77 -18.14
N ARG A 392 36.01 -22.22 -18.38
CA ARG A 392 34.80 -21.47 -18.12
C ARG A 392 34.58 -21.37 -16.60
N ALA A 393 34.58 -20.15 -16.08
CA ALA A 393 33.97 -19.84 -14.78
C ALA A 393 32.54 -20.37 -14.73
N PRO A 394 32.05 -20.84 -13.58
CA PRO A 394 30.73 -21.45 -13.49
C PRO A 394 29.67 -20.44 -13.88
N GLU A 395 28.94 -20.78 -14.94
CA GLU A 395 27.70 -20.15 -15.36
C GLU A 395 26.76 -20.12 -14.14
N ARG A 396 26.46 -18.94 -13.61
CA ARG A 396 25.36 -18.78 -12.66
C ARG A 396 24.12 -19.26 -13.38
N VAL A 397 23.61 -20.41 -12.96
CA VAL A 397 22.30 -20.92 -13.35
C VAL A 397 21.29 -19.83 -12.94
N LEU A 398 20.77 -19.11 -13.92
CA LEU A 398 19.56 -18.32 -13.79
C LEU A 398 18.42 -19.31 -13.52
N VAL A 399 18.17 -19.58 -12.26
CA VAL A 399 16.93 -20.19 -11.83
C VAL A 399 15.85 -19.21 -12.22
N HIS A 400 15.09 -19.53 -13.26
CA HIS A 400 13.89 -18.79 -13.63
C HIS A 400 12.90 -18.95 -12.49
N ALA A 401 12.95 -18.04 -11.52
CA ALA A 401 11.88 -17.86 -10.55
C ALA A 401 10.61 -17.55 -11.35
N HIS A 402 9.53 -18.24 -11.03
CA HIS A 402 8.18 -17.89 -11.47
C HIS A 402 7.80 -16.60 -10.76
N GLY A 403 8.29 -15.46 -11.26
CA GLY A 403 7.87 -14.13 -10.85
C GLY A 403 6.51 -13.76 -11.46
N PRO A 404 6.02 -12.54 -11.20
CA PRO A 404 4.65 -12.07 -11.44
C PRO A 404 4.09 -12.54 -12.77
N SER A 405 2.79 -12.75 -12.83
CA SER A 405 1.98 -13.44 -13.84
C SER A 405 2.61 -13.53 -15.25
N SER A 406 2.40 -14.60 -15.99
CA SER A 406 3.00 -14.92 -17.31
C SER A 406 2.99 -13.77 -18.34
N HIS A 407 2.29 -12.68 -18.07
CA HIS A 407 2.19 -11.47 -18.88
C HIS A 407 3.42 -10.54 -18.78
N HIS A 408 4.29 -10.70 -17.78
CA HIS A 408 5.41 -9.78 -17.52
C HIS A 408 6.81 -10.33 -17.85
N ARG A 409 6.87 -11.49 -18.52
CA ARG A 409 8.14 -12.18 -18.86
C ARG A 409 9.15 -11.35 -19.68
N HIS A 410 8.73 -10.22 -20.22
CA HIS A 410 9.58 -9.32 -21.02
C HIS A 410 9.78 -7.95 -20.38
N ALA A 411 9.22 -7.71 -19.20
CA ALA A 411 9.42 -6.43 -18.49
C ALA A 411 10.88 -6.29 -18.06
N GLN A 412 11.43 -5.08 -18.21
CA GLN A 412 12.80 -4.76 -17.87
C GLN A 412 12.83 -3.66 -16.81
N PRO A 413 13.86 -3.59 -15.97
CA PRO A 413 14.00 -2.51 -15.00
C PRO A 413 14.04 -1.14 -15.69
N ILE A 414 13.25 -0.18 -15.18
CA ILE A 414 13.33 1.23 -15.52
C ILE A 414 14.56 1.80 -14.80
N ALA A 415 15.55 2.28 -15.55
CA ALA A 415 16.80 2.73 -14.98
C ALA A 415 16.60 3.91 -14.00
N GLY A 416 17.14 3.79 -12.79
CA GLY A 416 17.05 4.80 -11.74
C GLY A 416 15.71 4.82 -10.98
N LEU A 417 14.74 3.94 -11.30
CA LEU A 417 13.45 3.89 -10.59
C LEU A 417 13.35 2.65 -9.70
N PHE A 418 13.01 2.88 -8.44
CA PHE A 418 12.82 1.86 -7.41
C PHE A 418 11.46 2.05 -6.73
N ALA A 419 10.92 0.97 -6.15
CA ALA A 419 9.72 1.04 -5.31
C ALA A 419 9.83 0.04 -4.15
N ALA A 420 9.26 0.41 -3.00
CA ALA A 420 9.23 -0.42 -1.80
C ALA A 420 7.97 -0.16 -0.97
N GLY A 421 7.52 -1.18 -0.25
CA GLY A 421 6.30 -1.15 0.57
C GLY A 421 5.03 -1.16 -0.28
N GLU A 422 3.91 -0.73 0.27
CA GLU A 422 2.56 -0.92 -0.27
C GLU A 422 2.31 -0.36 -1.68
N CYS A 423 3.13 0.57 -2.19
CA CYS A 423 3.01 1.01 -3.59
C CYS A 423 3.57 0.00 -4.59
N SER A 424 4.34 -1.01 -4.13
CA SER A 424 4.97 -2.04 -4.96
C SER A 424 4.22 -3.36 -4.92
N SER A 425 4.27 -4.11 -6.02
CA SER A 425 3.90 -5.52 -6.10
C SER A 425 5.16 -6.35 -6.18
N THR A 426 5.63 -6.82 -5.04
CA THR A 426 6.83 -7.66 -4.91
C THR A 426 6.53 -9.12 -5.19
N GLY A 427 5.27 -9.53 -5.07
CA GLY A 427 4.82 -10.93 -5.05
C GLY A 427 4.73 -11.54 -3.65
N LEU A 428 5.05 -10.79 -2.59
CA LEU A 428 4.99 -11.30 -1.21
C LEU A 428 3.57 -11.70 -0.79
N HIS A 429 2.58 -10.88 -1.10
CA HIS A 429 1.24 -11.01 -0.51
C HIS A 429 0.29 -11.92 -1.29
N GLY A 430 0.58 -12.20 -2.56
CA GLY A 430 -0.34 -12.96 -3.39
C GLY A 430 -1.74 -12.35 -3.42
N ALA A 431 -2.77 -13.19 -3.29
CA ALA A 431 -4.16 -12.74 -3.36
C ALA A 431 -4.73 -12.18 -2.05
N ASN A 432 -3.98 -12.24 -0.93
CA ASN A 432 -4.38 -11.68 0.36
C ASN A 432 -3.19 -11.61 1.32
N ARG A 433 -2.98 -10.46 1.92
CA ARG A 433 -1.86 -10.21 2.82
C ARG A 433 -2.07 -10.88 4.19
N LEU A 434 -1.09 -11.66 4.63
CA LEU A 434 -1.01 -12.10 6.01
C LEU A 434 -0.85 -10.87 6.94
N ALA A 435 -1.57 -10.85 8.05
CA ALA A 435 -1.49 -9.76 9.02
C ALA A 435 -0.04 -9.46 9.44
N SER A 436 0.29 -8.20 9.64
CA SER A 436 1.63 -7.72 10.09
C SER A 436 2.82 -7.99 9.16
N ASN A 437 2.61 -8.50 7.92
CA ASN A 437 3.66 -8.64 6.90
C ASN A 437 3.97 -7.33 6.15
N SER A 438 3.09 -6.31 6.17
CA SER A 438 3.28 -5.10 5.37
C SER A 438 4.47 -4.25 5.81
N LEU A 439 4.66 -4.08 7.13
CA LEU A 439 5.80 -3.34 7.65
C LEU A 439 7.11 -4.10 7.39
N LEU A 440 7.07 -5.43 7.49
CA LEU A 440 8.21 -6.28 7.18
C LEU A 440 8.65 -6.18 5.72
N GLU A 441 7.69 -6.18 4.77
CA GLU A 441 7.97 -5.96 3.35
C GLU A 441 8.67 -4.62 3.12
N GLY A 442 8.15 -3.55 3.74
CA GLY A 442 8.74 -2.22 3.65
C GLY A 442 10.19 -2.17 4.16
N LEU A 443 10.51 -2.89 5.24
CA LEU A 443 11.87 -2.99 5.77
C LEU A 443 12.80 -3.74 4.80
N VAL A 444 12.40 -4.94 4.38
CA VAL A 444 13.24 -5.79 3.52
C VAL A 444 13.49 -5.14 2.17
N PHE A 445 12.41 -4.73 1.47
CA PHE A 445 12.55 -4.11 0.15
C PHE A 445 13.11 -2.69 0.20
N GLY A 446 12.88 -1.94 1.27
CA GLY A 446 13.53 -0.65 1.50
C GLY A 446 15.05 -0.79 1.55
N LYS A 447 15.57 -1.77 2.30
CA LYS A 447 17.00 -2.08 2.36
C LYS A 447 17.54 -2.55 1.00
N ARG A 448 16.86 -3.50 0.34
CA ARG A 448 17.27 -4.05 -0.96
C ARG A 448 17.30 -2.98 -2.04
N ALA A 449 16.28 -2.12 -2.12
CA ALA A 449 16.22 -1.00 -3.04
C ALA A 449 17.36 0.01 -2.78
N ALA A 450 17.67 0.30 -1.51
CA ALA A 450 18.78 1.18 -1.16
C ALA A 450 20.14 0.61 -1.59
N ASP A 451 20.37 -0.69 -1.41
CA ASP A 451 21.61 -1.35 -1.83
C ASP A 451 21.75 -1.39 -3.36
N ALA A 452 20.67 -1.65 -4.08
CA ALA A 452 20.63 -1.61 -5.54
C ALA A 452 20.82 -0.17 -6.08
N ALA A 453 20.21 0.83 -5.43
CA ALA A 453 20.39 2.23 -5.78
C ALA A 453 21.86 2.69 -5.58
N LYS A 454 22.55 2.25 -4.51
CA LYS A 454 23.98 2.51 -4.32
C LYS A 454 24.82 1.96 -5.49
N LEU A 455 24.48 0.78 -5.99
CA LEU A 455 25.17 0.17 -7.13
C LEU A 455 24.91 0.99 -8.40
N HIS A 456 23.65 1.37 -8.65
CA HIS A 456 23.28 2.22 -9.79
C HIS A 456 24.01 3.57 -9.75
N LEU A 457 24.09 4.23 -8.59
CA LEU A 457 24.83 5.48 -8.40
C LEU A 457 26.32 5.36 -8.74
N LYS A 458 26.96 4.22 -8.39
CA LYS A 458 28.37 3.97 -8.78
C LYS A 458 28.52 3.88 -10.30
N MET A 459 27.58 3.26 -11.00
CA MET A 459 27.58 3.14 -12.46
C MET A 459 27.41 4.51 -13.13
N VAL A 460 26.38 5.30 -12.72
CA VAL A 460 26.12 6.65 -13.25
C VAL A 460 27.35 7.57 -13.08
N ARG A 461 27.98 7.54 -11.89
CA ARG A 461 29.21 8.31 -11.63
C ARG A 461 30.40 7.86 -12.49
N ALA A 462 30.54 6.55 -12.71
CA ALA A 462 31.63 6.02 -13.55
C ALA A 462 31.47 6.41 -15.04
N GLU A 463 30.23 6.60 -15.49
CA GLU A 463 29.89 7.06 -16.83
C GLU A 463 30.01 8.59 -16.99
N GLY A 464 30.22 9.34 -15.91
CA GLY A 464 30.39 10.80 -15.94
C GLY A 464 29.11 11.56 -16.32
N VAL A 465 27.94 10.98 -16.05
CA VAL A 465 26.64 11.60 -16.36
C VAL A 465 26.33 12.71 -15.37
N ASP A 466 26.13 13.93 -15.86
CA ASP A 466 25.59 15.05 -15.06
C ASP A 466 24.06 14.98 -15.04
N VAL A 467 23.52 14.46 -13.94
CA VAL A 467 22.08 14.30 -13.76
C VAL A 467 21.38 15.65 -13.58
N GLY A 468 22.07 16.65 -13.03
CA GLY A 468 21.54 18.00 -12.87
C GLY A 468 21.24 18.65 -14.23
N GLU A 469 22.19 18.55 -15.16
CA GLU A 469 22.02 19.06 -16.53
C GLU A 469 20.89 18.32 -17.25
N LEU A 470 20.84 16.98 -17.14
CA LEU A 470 19.76 16.17 -17.74
C LEU A 470 18.37 16.52 -17.22
N ALA A 471 18.25 16.81 -15.92
CA ALA A 471 16.98 17.17 -15.32
C ALA A 471 16.51 18.58 -15.70
N LEU A 472 17.45 19.54 -15.86
CA LEU A 472 17.13 20.92 -16.22
C LEU A 472 16.57 21.04 -17.63
N ASP A 473 17.03 20.21 -18.56
CA ASP A 473 16.58 20.21 -19.95
C ASP A 473 15.21 19.52 -20.16
N ALA A 474 14.71 18.77 -19.15
CA ALA A 474 13.43 18.11 -19.27
C ALA A 474 12.27 19.13 -19.18
N PRO A 475 11.29 19.07 -20.09
CA PRO A 475 10.12 19.97 -20.02
C PRO A 475 9.34 19.74 -18.74
N TRP A 476 8.78 20.80 -18.18
CA TRP A 476 7.83 20.69 -17.09
C TRP A 476 6.53 20.03 -17.62
N PRO A 477 6.00 19.01 -16.90
CA PRO A 477 4.93 18.18 -17.44
C PRO A 477 3.62 18.93 -17.70
N PHE A 478 3.44 20.13 -17.12
CA PHE A 478 2.18 20.86 -17.14
C PHE A 478 2.32 22.34 -17.53
N GLY A 479 3.45 22.77 -18.09
CA GLY A 479 3.65 24.16 -18.52
C GLY A 479 3.48 25.16 -17.37
N PHE A 480 4.28 25.00 -16.31
CA PHE A 480 4.28 25.90 -15.18
C PHE A 480 4.75 27.31 -15.56
N ASP A 481 3.81 28.18 -15.99
CA ASP A 481 4.07 29.60 -15.96
C ASP A 481 3.90 30.07 -14.50
N VAL A 482 5.02 30.49 -13.90
CA VAL A 482 5.12 30.78 -12.47
C VAL A 482 4.59 32.19 -12.12
N GLU A 483 4.23 33.00 -13.12
CA GLU A 483 3.69 34.34 -12.89
C GLU A 483 2.24 34.24 -12.38
N ALA A 484 1.99 34.79 -11.19
CA ALA A 484 0.65 34.84 -10.61
C ALA A 484 -0.28 35.65 -11.50
N CYS A 485 -1.37 35.03 -11.97
CA CYS A 485 -2.37 35.67 -12.78
C CYS A 485 -3.49 36.27 -11.90
N PRO A 486 -4.04 37.41 -12.24
CA PRO A 486 -5.23 37.95 -11.57
C PRO A 486 -6.39 36.94 -11.62
N GLY A 487 -6.99 36.63 -10.45
CA GLY A 487 -8.08 35.65 -10.35
C GLY A 487 -7.63 34.19 -10.20
N GLU A 488 -6.34 33.91 -10.07
CA GLU A 488 -5.78 32.55 -9.90
C GLU A 488 -6.41 31.80 -8.72
N VAL A 489 -6.69 32.48 -7.61
CA VAL A 489 -7.29 31.89 -6.40
C VAL A 489 -8.74 31.42 -6.66
N ASP A 490 -9.53 32.18 -7.41
CA ASP A 490 -10.91 31.82 -7.71
C ASP A 490 -10.96 30.62 -8.68
N VAL A 491 -10.06 30.60 -9.67
CA VAL A 491 -9.90 29.45 -10.57
C VAL A 491 -9.46 28.21 -9.79
N ALA A 492 -8.50 28.37 -8.88
CA ALA A 492 -8.03 27.26 -8.03
C ALA A 492 -9.15 26.65 -7.20
N LYS A 493 -9.98 27.49 -6.55
CA LYS A 493 -11.14 27.02 -5.77
C LYS A 493 -12.15 26.26 -6.63
N ALA A 494 -12.49 26.78 -7.81
CA ALA A 494 -13.42 26.12 -8.71
C ALA A 494 -12.89 24.75 -9.20
N VAL A 495 -11.58 24.68 -9.48
CA VAL A 495 -10.89 23.41 -9.84
C VAL A 495 -10.91 22.44 -8.66
N GLU A 496 -10.61 22.90 -7.46
CA GLU A 496 -10.62 22.10 -6.23
C GLU A 496 -12.01 21.51 -5.94
N GLU A 497 -13.06 22.34 -5.95
CA GLU A 497 -14.44 21.91 -5.74
C GLU A 497 -14.87 20.87 -6.78
N SER A 498 -14.51 21.08 -8.04
CA SER A 498 -14.81 20.13 -9.12
C SER A 498 -14.05 18.81 -8.94
N ALA A 499 -12.78 18.84 -8.53
CA ALA A 499 -11.97 17.67 -8.28
C ALA A 499 -12.51 16.86 -7.07
N MET A 500 -12.90 17.53 -6.00
CA MET A 500 -13.53 16.90 -4.83
C MET A 500 -14.85 16.20 -5.19
N GLN A 501 -15.66 16.81 -6.06
CA GLN A 501 -16.89 16.17 -6.54
C GLN A 501 -16.58 14.90 -7.34
N VAL A 502 -15.63 14.97 -8.29
CA VAL A 502 -15.22 13.78 -9.06
C VAL A 502 -14.65 12.68 -8.15
N THR A 503 -13.88 13.06 -7.13
CA THR A 503 -13.37 12.10 -6.14
C THR A 503 -14.50 11.40 -5.40
N ALA A 504 -15.52 12.11 -4.94
CA ALA A 504 -16.65 11.52 -4.25
C ALA A 504 -17.45 10.56 -5.16
N GLU A 505 -17.66 10.94 -6.42
CA GLU A 505 -18.32 10.08 -7.41
C GLU A 505 -17.50 8.82 -7.72
N LEU A 506 -16.16 8.95 -7.86
CA LEU A 506 -15.25 7.81 -8.04
C LEU A 506 -15.31 6.85 -6.86
N GLN A 507 -15.27 7.37 -5.64
CA GLN A 507 -15.38 6.57 -4.42
C GLN A 507 -16.70 5.79 -4.35
N ALA A 508 -17.81 6.46 -4.66
CA ALA A 508 -19.13 5.82 -4.69
C ALA A 508 -19.22 4.73 -5.77
N LEU A 509 -18.68 5.00 -6.96
CA LEU A 509 -18.60 4.04 -8.07
C LEU A 509 -17.80 2.79 -7.68
N MET A 510 -16.61 2.99 -7.10
CA MET A 510 -15.73 1.89 -6.68
C MET A 510 -16.36 1.04 -5.59
N MET A 511 -16.97 1.66 -4.58
CA MET A 511 -17.63 0.93 -3.50
C MET A 511 -18.82 0.11 -4.00
N SER A 512 -19.62 0.68 -4.89
CA SER A 512 -20.84 0.03 -5.40
C SER A 512 -20.54 -1.13 -6.36
N HIS A 513 -19.44 -1.06 -7.12
CA HIS A 513 -19.22 -1.99 -8.24
C HIS A 513 -17.90 -2.77 -8.18
N CYS A 514 -16.94 -2.32 -7.38
CA CYS A 514 -15.62 -2.96 -7.24
C CYS A 514 -15.20 -3.14 -5.76
N GLY A 515 -16.19 -3.32 -4.87
CA GLY A 515 -16.00 -3.54 -3.42
C GLY A 515 -15.60 -4.97 -3.05
N ILE A 516 -16.09 -5.43 -1.88
CA ILE A 516 -15.79 -6.75 -1.30
C ILE A 516 -16.39 -7.89 -2.13
N VAL A 517 -17.65 -7.73 -2.55
CA VAL A 517 -18.39 -8.68 -3.39
C VAL A 517 -18.65 -8.02 -4.74
N ARG A 518 -18.25 -8.66 -5.81
CA ARG A 518 -18.26 -8.12 -7.17
C ARG A 518 -19.17 -8.92 -8.08
N THR A 519 -19.65 -8.30 -9.16
CA THR A 519 -20.30 -8.96 -10.30
C THR A 519 -19.61 -8.50 -11.58
N THR A 520 -19.62 -9.33 -12.61
CA THR A 520 -19.07 -8.96 -13.93
C THR A 520 -19.78 -7.73 -14.49
N ARG A 521 -21.11 -7.66 -14.35
CA ARG A 521 -21.90 -6.49 -14.75
C ARG A 521 -21.52 -5.22 -13.96
N GLY A 522 -21.31 -5.35 -12.65
CA GLY A 522 -20.85 -4.25 -11.81
C GLY A 522 -19.48 -3.74 -12.24
N LEU A 523 -18.51 -4.64 -12.47
CA LEU A 523 -17.18 -4.28 -12.93
C LEU A 523 -17.18 -3.57 -14.30
N LEU A 524 -18.08 -3.98 -15.24
CA LEU A 524 -18.25 -3.28 -16.53
C LEU A 524 -18.78 -1.86 -16.30
N ARG A 525 -19.76 -1.66 -15.41
CA ARG A 525 -20.25 -0.33 -15.05
C ARG A 525 -19.16 0.53 -14.39
N ALA A 526 -18.32 -0.10 -13.54
CA ALA A 526 -17.18 0.60 -12.96
C ALA A 526 -16.21 1.08 -14.06
N ALA A 527 -15.93 0.25 -15.06
CA ALA A 527 -15.04 0.61 -16.17
C ALA A 527 -15.60 1.77 -17.00
N GLU A 528 -16.91 1.74 -17.32
CA GLU A 528 -17.60 2.82 -18.02
C GLU A 528 -17.57 4.12 -17.21
N GLY A 529 -17.92 4.07 -15.92
CA GLY A 529 -17.92 5.25 -15.05
C GLY A 529 -16.51 5.83 -14.83
N VAL A 530 -15.48 4.99 -14.68
CA VAL A 530 -14.08 5.46 -14.60
C VAL A 530 -13.70 6.19 -15.89
N GLN A 531 -14.09 5.67 -17.06
CA GLN A 531 -13.83 6.34 -18.33
C GLN A 531 -14.54 7.72 -18.43
N GLU A 532 -15.79 7.82 -18.01
CA GLU A 532 -16.55 9.08 -18.00
C GLU A 532 -15.92 10.12 -17.06
N LEU A 533 -15.52 9.69 -15.85
CA LEU A 533 -14.84 10.57 -14.91
C LEU A 533 -13.49 11.05 -15.44
N GLY A 534 -12.76 10.23 -16.20
CA GLY A 534 -11.51 10.62 -16.86
C GLY A 534 -11.70 11.74 -17.91
N ILE A 535 -12.82 11.72 -18.64
CA ILE A 535 -13.17 12.81 -19.58
C ILE A 535 -13.40 14.10 -18.80
N ARG A 536 -14.19 14.07 -17.73
CA ARG A 536 -14.46 15.23 -16.88
C ARG A 536 -13.18 15.80 -16.25
N LEU A 537 -12.26 14.95 -15.77
CA LEU A 537 -10.96 15.41 -15.26
C LEU A 537 -10.16 16.15 -16.33
N SER A 538 -10.16 15.66 -17.57
CA SER A 538 -9.51 16.34 -18.69
C SER A 538 -10.12 17.71 -18.98
N GLU A 539 -11.45 17.85 -18.87
CA GLU A 539 -12.17 19.12 -19.03
C GLU A 539 -11.85 20.11 -17.90
N ILE A 540 -11.81 19.63 -16.62
CA ILE A 540 -11.42 20.44 -15.46
C ILE A 540 -9.99 20.95 -15.64
N ARG A 541 -9.06 20.10 -16.05
CA ARG A 541 -7.67 20.50 -16.31
C ARG A 541 -7.57 21.52 -17.43
N ALA A 542 -8.29 21.34 -18.52
CA ALA A 542 -8.30 22.27 -19.66
C ALA A 542 -8.88 23.65 -19.29
N SER A 543 -9.98 23.68 -18.53
CA SER A 543 -10.62 24.91 -18.08
C SER A 543 -9.81 25.70 -17.07
N GLY A 544 -9.09 25.00 -16.16
CA GLY A 544 -8.22 25.62 -15.16
C GLY A 544 -6.84 26.02 -15.70
N GLY A 545 -6.47 25.58 -16.91
CA GLY A 545 -5.19 25.94 -17.55
C GLY A 545 -3.97 25.63 -16.69
N ALA A 546 -3.01 26.55 -16.65
CA ALA A 546 -1.78 26.39 -15.84
C ALA A 546 -2.07 26.30 -14.34
N VAL A 547 -3.12 26.96 -13.83
CA VAL A 547 -3.52 26.94 -12.42
C VAL A 547 -3.91 25.52 -11.99
N ALA A 548 -4.65 24.80 -12.83
CA ALA A 548 -5.10 23.44 -12.53
C ALA A 548 -3.96 22.47 -12.18
N SER A 549 -2.78 22.64 -12.81
CA SER A 549 -1.62 21.78 -12.53
C SER A 549 -0.96 22.03 -11.18
N ARG A 550 -1.36 23.09 -10.49
CA ARG A 550 -0.87 23.48 -9.16
C ARG A 550 -1.88 23.22 -8.03
N VAL A 551 -3.09 22.75 -8.37
CA VAL A 551 -4.14 22.38 -7.41
C VAL A 551 -3.95 20.93 -6.97
N LEU A 552 -3.55 20.70 -5.71
CA LEU A 552 -3.27 19.37 -5.19
C LEU A 552 -4.46 18.41 -5.32
N ALA A 553 -5.67 18.89 -4.98
CA ALA A 553 -6.87 18.06 -5.04
C ALA A 553 -7.14 17.49 -6.47
N LEU A 554 -6.83 18.25 -7.52
CA LEU A 554 -6.96 17.75 -8.90
C LEU A 554 -5.90 16.69 -9.20
N VAL A 555 -4.64 16.93 -8.81
CA VAL A 555 -3.55 15.96 -9.01
C VAL A 555 -3.85 14.65 -8.29
N GLU A 556 -4.29 14.72 -7.04
CA GLU A 556 -4.67 13.54 -6.26
C GLU A 556 -5.88 12.82 -6.89
N CYS A 557 -6.88 13.56 -7.38
CA CYS A 557 -8.02 12.97 -8.08
C CYS A 557 -7.61 12.25 -9.37
N GLU A 558 -6.66 12.80 -10.13
CA GLU A 558 -6.10 12.15 -11.32
C GLU A 558 -5.33 10.87 -10.96
N PHE A 559 -4.59 10.86 -9.85
CA PHE A 559 -3.90 9.67 -9.35
C PHE A 559 -4.91 8.61 -8.89
N LEU A 560 -5.93 8.98 -8.14
CA LEU A 560 -7.03 8.10 -7.75
C LEU A 560 -7.73 7.48 -8.97
N HIS A 561 -8.01 8.30 -9.99
CA HIS A 561 -8.61 7.85 -11.24
C HIS A 561 -7.71 6.84 -11.97
N ALA A 562 -6.41 7.14 -12.12
CA ALA A 562 -5.45 6.24 -12.75
C ALA A 562 -5.36 4.91 -12.00
N TYR A 563 -5.33 4.97 -10.67
CA TYR A 563 -5.30 3.79 -9.81
C TYR A 563 -6.59 2.96 -9.92
N ALA A 564 -7.77 3.60 -9.86
CA ALA A 564 -9.06 2.93 -10.00
C ALA A 564 -9.19 2.19 -11.33
N ARG A 565 -8.68 2.79 -12.41
CA ARG A 565 -8.62 2.15 -13.74
C ARG A 565 -7.81 0.85 -13.69
N GLU A 566 -6.65 0.83 -13.05
CA GLU A 566 -5.83 -0.38 -12.90
C GLU A 566 -6.55 -1.45 -12.07
N VAL A 567 -7.21 -1.06 -10.96
CA VAL A 567 -7.98 -1.99 -10.11
C VAL A 567 -9.14 -2.63 -10.88
N VAL A 568 -9.93 -1.82 -11.59
CA VAL A 568 -11.11 -2.30 -12.35
C VAL A 568 -10.67 -3.19 -13.51
N ASN A 569 -9.62 -2.79 -14.25
CA ASN A 569 -9.09 -3.59 -15.35
C ASN A 569 -8.57 -4.96 -14.85
N ALA A 570 -7.79 -4.98 -13.79
CA ALA A 570 -7.28 -6.22 -13.20
C ALA A 570 -8.44 -7.13 -12.73
N ALA A 571 -9.47 -6.55 -12.07
CA ALA A 571 -10.63 -7.27 -11.61
C ALA A 571 -11.47 -7.87 -12.77
N LEU A 572 -11.59 -7.16 -13.90
CA LEU A 572 -12.26 -7.67 -15.10
C LEU A 572 -11.48 -8.81 -15.79
N HIS A 573 -10.16 -8.77 -15.75
CA HIS A 573 -9.31 -9.78 -16.38
C HIS A 573 -9.25 -11.09 -15.59
N ARG A 574 -9.33 -11.03 -14.26
CA ARG A 574 -9.30 -12.23 -13.40
C ARG A 574 -10.64 -12.99 -13.50
N ARG A 575 -10.56 -14.24 -13.94
CA ARG A 575 -11.72 -15.12 -14.17
C ARG A 575 -11.96 -16.13 -13.06
N GLU A 576 -11.15 -16.11 -11.99
CA GLU A 576 -11.26 -17.03 -10.86
C GLU A 576 -11.36 -16.25 -9.54
N ASN A 577 -12.12 -16.78 -8.60
CA ASN A 577 -12.14 -16.27 -7.24
C ASN A 577 -10.88 -16.73 -6.51
N ARG A 578 -10.13 -15.75 -5.99
CA ARG A 578 -8.90 -15.97 -5.20
C ARG A 578 -8.78 -14.90 -4.13
N GLY A 579 -8.66 -15.31 -2.87
CA GLY A 579 -8.47 -14.41 -1.74
C GLY A 579 -9.43 -13.21 -1.77
N LEU A 580 -8.86 -12.01 -1.94
CA LEU A 580 -9.61 -10.74 -1.94
C LEU A 580 -10.43 -10.47 -3.20
N HIS A 581 -10.18 -11.17 -4.31
CA HIS A 581 -11.02 -11.06 -5.51
C HIS A 581 -12.15 -12.07 -5.45
N TYR A 582 -13.37 -11.59 -5.20
CA TYR A 582 -14.57 -12.42 -5.15
C TYR A 582 -15.64 -11.87 -6.08
N ASN A 583 -15.92 -12.60 -7.17
CA ASN A 583 -16.96 -12.28 -8.16
C ASN A 583 -18.00 -13.41 -8.14
N VAL A 584 -19.24 -13.09 -7.78
CA VAL A 584 -20.31 -14.09 -7.66
C VAL A 584 -20.65 -14.80 -8.98
N ASP A 585 -20.36 -14.16 -10.11
CA ASP A 585 -20.58 -14.76 -11.44
C ASP A 585 -19.55 -15.84 -11.80
N HIS A 586 -18.46 -15.95 -11.02
CA HIS A 586 -17.40 -16.95 -11.19
C HIS A 586 -17.47 -18.08 -10.16
N CYS A 587 -18.54 -18.16 -9.37
CA CYS A 587 -18.78 -19.26 -8.46
C CYS A 587 -19.29 -20.46 -9.25
N GLY A 588 -18.44 -21.46 -9.54
CA GLY A 588 -18.88 -22.81 -9.91
C GLY A 588 -19.61 -23.47 -8.72
N ASP A 589 -20.29 -24.59 -8.93
CA ASP A 589 -21.25 -25.32 -8.09
C ASP A 589 -20.96 -25.58 -6.58
N GLN A 590 -20.17 -24.76 -5.93
CA GLN A 590 -19.83 -24.89 -4.48
C GLN A 590 -20.53 -23.86 -3.57
N THR A 591 -21.72 -23.39 -3.91
CA THR A 591 -22.46 -22.43 -3.10
C THR A 591 -23.79 -22.99 -2.55
N GLU A 592 -23.71 -23.91 -1.62
CA GLU A 592 -24.78 -24.08 -0.63
C GLU A 592 -24.56 -23.00 0.47
N GLY A 593 -25.20 -21.86 0.35
CA GLY A 593 -25.21 -20.84 1.41
C GLY A 593 -25.30 -19.37 0.99
N LEU A 594 -25.20 -19.04 -0.29
CA LEU A 594 -25.22 -17.64 -0.78
C LEU A 594 -26.32 -17.36 -1.82
N GLU A 595 -27.37 -18.19 -1.90
CA GLU A 595 -28.50 -17.96 -2.81
C GLU A 595 -29.27 -16.65 -2.54
N VAL A 596 -29.20 -16.12 -1.31
CA VAL A 596 -29.88 -14.87 -0.93
C VAL A 596 -29.25 -13.65 -1.63
N ALA A 597 -27.94 -13.66 -1.90
CA ALA A 597 -27.27 -12.53 -2.55
C ALA A 597 -27.49 -12.46 -4.08
N ARG A 598 -27.90 -13.56 -4.74
CA ARG A 598 -28.15 -13.58 -6.19
C ARG A 598 -29.44 -12.88 -6.61
N SER A 599 -30.48 -12.85 -5.77
CA SER A 599 -31.78 -12.28 -6.14
C SER A 599 -31.89 -10.76 -5.94
N GLU A 600 -31.03 -10.13 -5.15
CA GLU A 600 -31.18 -8.73 -4.74
C GLU A 600 -30.21 -7.77 -5.43
N VAL A 601 -29.12 -8.26 -6.02
CA VAL A 601 -28.19 -7.43 -6.84
C VAL A 601 -28.70 -7.23 -8.28
N VAL A 602 -29.82 -7.88 -8.66
CA VAL A 602 -30.40 -7.82 -10.01
C VAL A 602 -31.61 -6.88 -10.12
N SER A 603 -31.99 -6.20 -9.05
CA SER A 603 -33.09 -5.20 -9.09
C SER A 603 -32.58 -3.78 -8.99
#